data_dd4de246148ebe2439e1a6f87537d73e
#
_entry.id   dd4de246148ebe2439e1a6f87537d73e
#
_cell.length_a   1.000
_cell.length_b   1.000
_cell.length_c   1.000
_cell.angle_alpha   90.00
_cell.angle_beta   90.00
_cell.angle_gamma   90.00
#
_symmetry.space_group_name_H-M   'P 1'
#
loop_
_entity.id
_entity.type
_entity.pdbx_description
1 polymer ?
#
loop_
_entity_poly.entity_id
_entity_poly.type
_entity_poly.pdbx_seq_one_letter_code
_entity_poly.pdbx_strand_id
1 'polypeptide(L)'
;MWPALVLGGALALGPTPAPTSPAQSTVSGSPVVSRPADDAATPSPSGPEPQTLTIEVPLAQAPLPATTQIKPAAPTAAPDRWPLMNALQGTWYGAELDDQRLAVSGWASMTFTGSTDRHDQLPMGFNYLPNQFTLQQNLVRVERFVDPNATTPTWGFRSDTILPGVDYRFTIARGLFDHQLVADNGAPNLYGIDPVQFYGELYVPEVGRGLDIKLGRFFALFGAESIDTTQNAVYSRAYNFLYNPYTHTGLLTTLKLTEAWTVQNGIVTGSDVFIDPAANPTYIGSAKWAPPTGRDSVLVSVIVGKGRYDVARSFSNPELFDLVYTHKCSDRLTYTVDATYSFQTGFPNVGFVNNWGVVQYLTYQFSSKLFATSRLEFFDDVQGQRTGFKGLYTALTTGVTYKPFPYFWLRPELRYDTNSESRPFEGKPDLFTATLNVVLRW
;
A
#
# COMPACT_ATOMS: atom_id res chain seq x y z
N MET A 1 -10.55 -25.05 -6.33
CA MET A 1 -9.50 -24.86 -5.30
C MET A 1 -8.46 -23.91 -5.84
N TRP A 2 -8.74 -22.62 -5.76
CA TRP A 2 -7.93 -21.60 -6.42
C TRP A 2 -7.37 -20.51 -5.50
N PRO A 3 -7.52 -20.53 -4.18
CA PRO A 3 -6.94 -19.47 -3.35
C PRO A 3 -5.42 -19.50 -3.25
N ALA A 4 -4.81 -20.67 -3.45
CA ALA A 4 -3.37 -20.81 -3.27
C ALA A 4 -2.54 -20.45 -4.52
N LEU A 5 -3.14 -20.41 -5.70
CA LEU A 5 -2.40 -20.21 -6.95
C LEU A 5 -2.27 -18.75 -7.36
N VAL A 6 -3.07 -17.85 -6.78
CA VAL A 6 -2.91 -16.41 -7.01
C VAL A 6 -2.00 -15.77 -5.96
N LEU A 7 -1.79 -16.45 -4.81
CA LEU A 7 -0.98 -15.95 -3.70
C LEU A 7 0.05 -16.95 -3.15
N GLY A 8 0.32 -18.05 -3.85
CA GLY A 8 1.31 -19.02 -3.41
C GLY A 8 1.25 -20.30 -4.23
N GLY A 9 1.87 -20.32 -5.40
CA GLY A 9 1.91 -21.47 -6.28
C GLY A 9 2.65 -22.65 -5.66
N ALA A 10 1.93 -23.72 -5.36
CA ALA A 10 2.49 -25.04 -5.16
C ALA A 10 2.26 -25.86 -6.44
N LEU A 11 3.22 -25.89 -7.33
CA LEU A 11 3.27 -26.84 -8.43
C LEU A 11 3.82 -28.17 -7.93
N ALA A 12 3.03 -29.22 -8.06
CA ALA A 12 3.45 -30.60 -7.86
C ALA A 12 4.49 -30.98 -8.94
N LEU A 13 5.73 -31.21 -8.55
CA LEU A 13 6.76 -31.80 -9.39
C LEU A 13 6.80 -33.30 -9.17
N GLY A 14 6.68 -34.06 -10.25
CA GLY A 14 6.92 -35.51 -10.30
C GLY A 14 8.39 -35.85 -10.05
N PRO A 15 8.71 -37.13 -9.79
CA PRO A 15 10.02 -37.52 -9.31
C PRO A 15 11.11 -37.46 -10.39
N THR A 16 12.17 -36.73 -10.12
CA THR A 16 13.42 -36.78 -10.91
C THR A 16 14.47 -37.64 -10.19
N PRO A 17 15.34 -38.38 -10.93
CA PRO A 17 16.31 -39.32 -10.36
C PRO A 17 17.53 -38.59 -9.78
N ALA A 18 18.14 -39.22 -8.78
CA ALA A 18 19.31 -38.79 -8.04
C ALA A 18 20.56 -38.57 -8.91
N PRO A 19 21.37 -37.54 -8.64
CA PRO A 19 22.75 -37.53 -9.13
C PRO A 19 23.75 -38.04 -8.07
N THR A 20 24.69 -38.78 -8.56
CA THR A 20 25.87 -39.34 -7.89
C THR A 20 26.88 -38.23 -7.53
N SER A 21 27.46 -38.37 -6.33
CA SER A 21 28.65 -37.62 -5.87
C SER A 21 29.92 -38.00 -6.66
N PRO A 22 30.92 -37.12 -6.80
CA PRO A 22 32.10 -37.31 -6.01
C PRO A 22 32.94 -36.09 -5.56
N ALA A 23 33.67 -36.33 -4.48
CA ALA A 23 35.04 -35.96 -4.13
C ALA A 23 35.38 -34.51 -3.69
N GLN A 24 35.91 -34.49 -2.49
CA GLN A 24 36.65 -33.45 -1.77
C GLN A 24 37.95 -33.03 -2.46
N SER A 25 38.32 -31.74 -2.28
CA SER A 25 39.73 -31.37 -2.13
C SER A 25 39.90 -30.14 -1.26
N THR A 26 40.73 -30.27 -0.28
CA THR A 26 41.31 -29.35 0.70
C THR A 26 42.34 -28.43 0.05
N VAL A 27 42.55 -27.23 0.60
CA VAL A 27 43.85 -26.53 0.92
C VAL A 27 43.52 -25.09 1.32
N SER A 28 43.70 -24.66 2.53
CA SER A 28 44.67 -23.93 3.36
C SER A 28 45.23 -22.61 2.79
N GLY A 29 45.25 -21.59 3.65
CA GLY A 29 46.26 -20.53 3.63
C GLY A 29 45.79 -19.08 3.81
N SER A 30 45.83 -18.60 5.04
CA SER A 30 45.94 -17.15 5.33
C SER A 30 47.39 -16.67 5.14
N PRO A 31 47.65 -15.37 4.94
CA PRO A 31 48.20 -14.64 6.06
C PRO A 31 47.71 -13.19 6.28
N VAL A 32 47.85 -12.79 7.52
CA VAL A 32 47.77 -11.50 8.16
C VAL A 32 48.91 -10.57 7.70
N VAL A 33 48.67 -9.29 7.50
CA VAL A 33 49.67 -8.21 7.70
C VAL A 33 49.01 -6.94 8.23
N SER A 34 49.68 -6.38 9.19
CA SER A 34 49.44 -5.32 10.16
C SER A 34 49.55 -3.87 9.61
N ARG A 35 48.95 -2.96 10.41
CA ARG A 35 49.06 -1.50 10.41
C ARG A 35 50.51 -1.00 10.60
N PRO A 36 50.77 0.29 10.31
CA PRO A 36 50.96 1.23 11.42
C PRO A 36 50.27 2.60 11.33
N ALA A 37 50.32 3.29 12.46
CA ALA A 37 49.70 4.54 12.83
C ALA A 37 50.66 5.73 12.70
N ASP A 38 50.11 6.90 13.09
CA ASP A 38 50.77 8.20 13.42
C ASP A 38 50.77 9.24 12.29
N ASP A 39 50.55 10.54 12.46
CA ASP A 39 50.52 11.44 13.63
C ASP A 39 49.98 12.85 13.24
N ALA A 40 49.51 13.55 14.26
CA ALA A 40 49.67 14.99 14.54
C ALA A 40 48.83 16.10 13.88
N ALA A 41 48.25 16.82 14.81
CA ALA A 41 47.51 18.06 14.94
C ALA A 41 48.18 19.38 14.41
N THR A 42 47.35 20.35 14.16
CA THR A 42 47.12 21.69 14.76
C THR A 42 46.89 22.82 13.70
N PRO A 43 46.52 24.10 14.03
CA PRO A 43 45.17 24.59 14.27
C PRO A 43 44.75 25.79 13.34
N SER A 44 43.52 26.26 13.61
CA SER A 44 42.74 27.42 13.06
C SER A 44 43.46 28.67 12.55
N PRO A 45 42.77 29.50 11.74
CA PRO A 45 42.20 30.70 12.37
C PRO A 45 40.75 31.05 11.88
N SER A 46 40.11 31.77 12.77
CA SER A 46 38.82 32.44 12.75
C SER A 46 38.69 33.54 11.65
N GLY A 47 37.50 33.56 11.02
CA GLY A 47 37.04 34.68 10.20
C GLY A 47 35.51 34.81 10.33
N PRO A 48 34.89 36.00 10.06
CA PRO A 48 33.72 36.51 10.75
C PRO A 48 32.40 35.95 10.21
N GLU A 49 31.37 35.93 11.12
CA GLU A 49 29.98 35.55 10.89
C GLU A 49 29.32 36.35 9.75
N PRO A 50 28.50 35.71 8.89
CA PRO A 50 27.59 36.45 8.05
C PRO A 50 26.19 36.57 8.75
N GLN A 51 25.72 37.81 8.81
CA GLN A 51 24.40 38.19 9.30
C GLN A 51 23.28 37.57 8.46
N THR A 52 22.35 36.91 9.11
CA THR A 52 21.16 36.33 8.52
C THR A 52 20.11 37.39 8.27
N LEU A 53 19.80 37.66 7.00
CA LEU A 53 18.64 38.42 6.59
C LEU A 53 17.42 37.47 6.59
N THR A 54 16.51 37.66 7.52
CA THR A 54 15.23 36.95 7.60
C THR A 54 14.24 37.63 6.67
N ILE A 55 13.89 36.97 5.57
CA ILE A 55 12.75 37.37 4.72
C ILE A 55 11.61 36.43 5.03
N GLU A 56 10.59 36.93 5.73
CA GLU A 56 9.32 36.24 5.89
C GLU A 56 8.50 36.29 4.60
N VAL A 57 8.29 35.13 3.98
CA VAL A 57 7.36 34.96 2.85
C VAL A 57 6.18 34.12 3.33
N PRO A 58 4.93 34.57 3.14
CA PRO A 58 3.75 33.77 3.55
C PRO A 58 3.63 32.50 2.69
N LEU A 59 3.68 31.35 3.34
CA LEU A 59 3.55 30.03 2.71
C LEU A 59 2.07 29.74 2.37
N ALA A 60 1.74 29.76 1.09
CA ALA A 60 0.53 29.14 0.59
C ALA A 60 0.68 27.61 0.62
N GLN A 61 -0.19 26.95 1.36
CA GLN A 61 -0.17 25.50 1.53
C GLN A 61 -0.62 24.78 0.26
N ALA A 62 0.27 24.01 -0.37
CA ALA A 62 -0.06 23.08 -1.45
C ALA A 62 -0.54 21.73 -0.86
N PRO A 63 -1.54 21.05 -1.47
CA PRO A 63 -2.02 19.75 -1.01
C PRO A 63 -0.95 18.67 -1.22
N LEU A 64 -0.74 17.87 -0.18
CA LEU A 64 0.19 16.74 -0.16
C LEU A 64 -0.27 15.61 -1.07
N PRO A 65 0.66 14.86 -1.69
CA PRO A 65 0.34 13.55 -2.23
C PRO A 65 -0.12 12.63 -1.08
N ALA A 66 -1.13 11.82 -1.38
CA ALA A 66 -1.81 10.99 -0.42
C ALA A 66 -0.87 9.93 0.17
N THR A 67 -0.35 10.17 1.32
CA THR A 67 0.37 9.21 2.14
C THR A 67 -0.63 8.59 3.10
N THR A 68 -0.69 7.26 3.09
CA THR A 68 -1.33 6.38 4.10
C THR A 68 -2.45 7.00 4.93
N GLN A 69 -3.61 6.39 4.91
CA GLN A 69 -4.84 6.82 5.59
C GLN A 69 -4.75 6.83 7.13
N ILE A 70 -3.78 7.54 7.68
CA ILE A 70 -3.91 8.06 9.03
C ILE A 70 -4.40 9.49 8.86
N LYS A 71 -5.74 9.66 8.87
CA LYS A 71 -6.34 10.99 8.89
C LYS A 71 -5.80 11.74 10.10
N PRO A 72 -5.11 12.89 9.94
CA PRO A 72 -4.71 13.67 11.11
C PRO A 72 -5.96 14.16 11.82
N ALA A 73 -6.04 13.92 13.10
CA ALA A 73 -6.98 14.65 13.94
C ALA A 73 -6.48 16.08 14.09
N ALA A 74 -6.92 16.98 13.24
CA ALA A 74 -6.99 18.42 13.46
C ALA A 74 -7.65 19.11 12.26
N PRO A 75 -8.52 20.09 12.46
CA PRO A 75 -9.25 20.76 11.40
C PRO A 75 -8.38 21.83 10.77
N THR A 76 -7.89 21.57 9.58
CA THR A 76 -7.40 22.63 8.71
C THR A 76 -7.87 22.33 7.30
N ALA A 77 -8.82 23.09 6.84
CA ALA A 77 -9.60 23.00 5.63
C ALA A 77 -10.63 21.86 5.66
N ALA A 78 -11.88 22.16 5.32
CA ALA A 78 -12.89 21.17 5.03
C ALA A 78 -12.32 20.17 4.02
N PRO A 79 -12.51 18.84 4.23
CA PRO A 79 -12.06 17.86 3.25
C PRO A 79 -12.60 18.24 1.88
N ASP A 80 -11.78 18.06 0.82
CA ASP A 80 -12.21 18.31 -0.56
C ASP A 80 -13.57 17.61 -0.76
N ARG A 81 -14.64 18.41 -0.77
CA ARG A 81 -15.99 17.88 -0.90
C ARG A 81 -16.10 17.17 -2.24
N TRP A 82 -16.50 15.91 -2.22
CA TRP A 82 -16.62 15.11 -3.42
C TRP A 82 -17.62 15.71 -4.41
N PRO A 83 -17.48 15.49 -5.73
CA PRO A 83 -18.30 16.17 -6.73
C PRO A 83 -19.80 16.01 -6.53
N LEU A 84 -20.28 14.81 -6.16
CA LEU A 84 -21.69 14.57 -5.85
C LEU A 84 -22.14 15.44 -4.66
N MET A 85 -21.40 15.44 -3.57
CA MET A 85 -21.72 16.22 -2.39
C MET A 85 -21.67 17.74 -2.67
N ASN A 86 -20.79 18.18 -3.58
CA ASN A 86 -20.78 19.58 -4.07
C ASN A 86 -22.03 19.89 -4.89
N ALA A 87 -22.45 18.97 -5.77
CA ALA A 87 -23.67 19.16 -6.57
C ALA A 87 -24.95 19.20 -5.72
N LEU A 88 -24.95 18.51 -4.57
CA LEU A 88 -26.06 18.53 -3.61
C LEU A 88 -26.06 19.74 -2.68
N GLN A 89 -25.00 20.53 -2.67
CA GLN A 89 -24.88 21.71 -1.79
C GLN A 89 -25.99 22.70 -2.07
N GLY A 90 -26.68 23.19 -1.02
CA GLY A 90 -27.80 24.12 -1.13
C GLY A 90 -29.14 23.46 -1.48
N THR A 91 -29.17 22.15 -1.69
CA THR A 91 -30.43 21.39 -1.79
C THR A 91 -30.87 20.93 -0.40
N TRP A 92 -32.15 20.60 -0.24
CA TRP A 92 -32.64 20.06 1.04
C TRP A 92 -32.01 18.70 1.38
N TYR A 93 -31.71 17.84 0.39
CA TYR A 93 -30.99 16.60 0.57
C TYR A 93 -29.55 16.83 1.06
N GLY A 94 -28.86 17.80 0.44
CA GLY A 94 -27.51 18.15 0.85
C GLY A 94 -27.46 18.67 2.28
N ALA A 95 -28.42 19.50 2.68
CA ALA A 95 -28.53 19.99 4.05
C ALA A 95 -28.75 18.85 5.06
N GLU A 96 -29.66 17.92 4.78
CA GLU A 96 -29.90 16.76 5.65
C GLU A 96 -28.67 15.88 5.80
N LEU A 97 -27.96 15.60 4.68
CA LEU A 97 -26.72 14.83 4.72
C LEU A 97 -25.64 15.53 5.56
N ASP A 98 -25.50 16.84 5.41
CA ASP A 98 -24.55 17.63 6.16
C ASP A 98 -24.88 17.66 7.67
N ASP A 99 -26.15 17.83 8.03
CA ASP A 99 -26.61 17.82 9.42
C ASP A 99 -26.34 16.47 10.10
N GLN A 100 -26.50 15.37 9.36
CA GLN A 100 -26.19 14.01 9.83
C GLN A 100 -24.69 13.67 9.72
N ARG A 101 -23.84 14.54 9.17
CA ARG A 101 -22.44 14.30 8.84
C ARG A 101 -22.25 13.10 7.88
N LEU A 102 -23.24 12.86 7.03
CA LEU A 102 -23.22 11.79 6.03
C LEU A 102 -22.63 12.30 4.72
N ALA A 103 -21.82 11.47 4.08
CA ALA A 103 -21.35 11.69 2.73
C ALA A 103 -21.52 10.44 1.87
N VAL A 104 -21.94 10.66 0.63
CA VAL A 104 -21.97 9.64 -0.42
C VAL A 104 -21.02 10.07 -1.52
N SER A 105 -20.13 9.17 -1.91
CA SER A 105 -19.13 9.45 -2.94
C SER A 105 -18.71 8.18 -3.64
N GLY A 106 -17.93 8.28 -4.68
CA GLY A 106 -17.41 7.12 -5.35
C GLY A 106 -16.58 7.47 -6.58
N TRP A 107 -16.13 6.43 -7.27
CA TRP A 107 -15.40 6.57 -8.51
C TRP A 107 -15.54 5.33 -9.39
N ALA A 108 -15.41 5.54 -10.69
CA ALA A 108 -15.16 4.49 -11.67
C ALA A 108 -13.75 4.66 -12.23
N SER A 109 -12.96 3.59 -12.19
CA SER A 109 -11.60 3.55 -12.72
C SER A 109 -11.52 2.51 -13.84
N MET A 110 -11.19 2.96 -15.04
CA MET A 110 -11.04 2.13 -16.24
C MET A 110 -9.59 2.20 -16.72
N THR A 111 -9.12 1.11 -17.33
CA THR A 111 -7.72 1.00 -17.73
C THR A 111 -7.60 0.26 -19.05
N PHE A 112 -6.67 0.72 -19.90
CA PHE A 112 -6.10 -0.04 -20.99
C PHE A 112 -4.60 -0.16 -20.75
N THR A 113 -4.07 -1.40 -20.79
CA THR A 113 -2.63 -1.66 -20.64
C THR A 113 -2.11 -2.40 -21.87
N GLY A 114 -1.36 -1.72 -22.72
CA GLY A 114 -0.54 -2.37 -23.74
C GLY A 114 0.66 -3.05 -23.07
N SER A 115 0.95 -4.29 -23.44
CA SER A 115 1.95 -5.14 -22.79
C SER A 115 2.73 -5.98 -23.78
N THR A 116 3.95 -6.32 -23.40
CA THR A 116 4.78 -7.32 -24.08
C THR A 116 4.31 -8.75 -23.80
N ASP A 117 3.52 -8.97 -22.74
CA ASP A 117 2.85 -10.24 -22.44
C ASP A 117 1.46 -10.28 -23.09
N ARG A 118 0.97 -11.49 -23.41
CA ARG A 118 -0.23 -11.66 -24.22
C ARG A 118 -1.45 -12.12 -23.43
N HIS A 119 -1.26 -12.93 -22.40
CA HIS A 119 -2.36 -13.60 -21.70
C HIS A 119 -2.60 -12.98 -20.34
N ASP A 120 -1.55 -12.83 -19.54
CA ASP A 120 -1.61 -12.15 -18.27
C ASP A 120 -0.26 -11.51 -17.93
N GLN A 121 -0.24 -10.62 -16.94
CA GLN A 121 0.95 -9.91 -16.49
C GLN A 121 1.38 -10.35 -15.09
N LEU A 122 0.90 -11.52 -14.64
CA LEU A 122 1.35 -12.04 -13.35
C LEU A 122 2.89 -12.20 -13.32
N PRO A 123 3.56 -11.94 -12.22
CA PRO A 123 3.03 -11.70 -10.87
C PRO A 123 2.59 -10.25 -10.57
N MET A 124 2.41 -9.41 -11.58
CA MET A 124 1.79 -8.10 -11.43
C MET A 124 0.30 -8.25 -11.13
N GLY A 125 -0.18 -7.64 -10.05
CA GLY A 125 -1.60 -7.63 -9.69
C GLY A 125 -2.31 -6.36 -10.14
N PHE A 126 -3.60 -6.27 -9.87
CA PHE A 126 -4.51 -5.17 -10.21
C PHE A 126 -4.69 -4.96 -11.71
N ASN A 127 -3.68 -4.58 -12.47
CA ASN A 127 -3.72 -4.47 -13.93
C ASN A 127 -3.19 -5.73 -14.64
N TYR A 128 -3.49 -6.91 -14.14
CA TYR A 128 -2.91 -8.18 -14.62
C TYR A 128 -3.39 -8.62 -16.01
N LEU A 129 -4.42 -7.98 -16.59
CA LEU A 129 -4.96 -8.29 -17.90
C LEU A 129 -4.38 -7.37 -18.97
N PRO A 130 -3.56 -7.89 -19.90
CA PRO A 130 -2.94 -7.10 -20.96
C PRO A 130 -3.88 -6.85 -22.13
N ASN A 131 -3.57 -5.80 -22.90
CA ASN A 131 -4.07 -5.53 -24.25
C ASN A 131 -5.60 -5.43 -24.37
N GLN A 132 -6.29 -5.06 -23.29
CA GLN A 132 -7.74 -4.88 -23.28
C GLN A 132 -8.17 -3.76 -22.34
N PHE A 133 -9.40 -3.25 -22.55
CA PHE A 133 -10.03 -2.33 -21.61
C PHE A 133 -10.67 -3.11 -20.47
N THR A 134 -10.43 -2.65 -19.23
CA THR A 134 -10.98 -3.24 -18.02
C THR A 134 -11.55 -2.16 -17.11
N LEU A 135 -12.69 -2.45 -16.47
CA LEU A 135 -13.20 -1.68 -15.34
C LEU A 135 -12.54 -2.21 -14.08
N GLN A 136 -11.56 -1.47 -13.55
CA GLN A 136 -10.78 -1.92 -12.40
C GLN A 136 -11.56 -1.76 -11.10
N GLN A 137 -12.05 -0.54 -10.86
CA GLN A 137 -12.87 -0.23 -9.71
C GLN A 137 -14.09 0.57 -10.15
N ASN A 138 -15.26 0.17 -9.70
CA ASN A 138 -16.42 1.02 -9.59
C ASN A 138 -16.83 0.99 -8.11
N LEU A 139 -16.42 1.99 -7.35
CA LEU A 139 -16.55 1.99 -5.91
C LEU A 139 -17.58 3.01 -5.44
N VAL A 140 -18.44 2.55 -4.55
CA VAL A 140 -19.40 3.38 -3.80
C VAL A 140 -18.94 3.49 -2.36
N ARG A 141 -18.87 4.70 -1.85
CA ARG A 141 -18.56 5.04 -0.47
C ARG A 141 -19.74 5.71 0.19
N VAL A 142 -20.13 5.19 1.34
CA VAL A 142 -21.06 5.84 2.26
C VAL A 142 -20.36 5.96 3.61
N GLU A 143 -20.27 7.16 4.14
CA GLU A 143 -19.61 7.41 5.41
C GLU A 143 -20.35 8.43 6.27
N ARG A 144 -20.34 8.23 7.58
CA ARG A 144 -20.70 9.20 8.59
C ARG A 144 -19.46 9.56 9.37
N PHE A 145 -19.09 10.83 9.33
CA PHE A 145 -17.88 11.29 10.01
C PHE A 145 -18.10 11.43 11.51
N VAL A 146 -17.12 11.01 12.31
CA VAL A 146 -16.97 11.47 13.69
C VAL A 146 -16.65 12.96 13.71
N ASP A 147 -16.99 13.66 14.79
CA ASP A 147 -16.64 15.06 14.95
C ASP A 147 -15.36 15.18 15.78
N PRO A 148 -14.21 15.50 15.16
CA PRO A 148 -12.94 15.62 15.88
C PRO A 148 -12.87 16.86 16.79
N ASN A 149 -13.83 17.78 16.70
CA ASN A 149 -13.93 18.98 17.53
C ASN A 149 -14.96 18.84 18.67
N ALA A 150 -15.68 17.72 18.71
CA ALA A 150 -16.64 17.49 19.79
C ALA A 150 -15.94 17.40 21.13
N THR A 151 -16.63 17.86 22.18
CA THR A 151 -16.20 17.75 23.58
C THR A 151 -16.75 16.50 24.27
N THR A 152 -17.60 15.76 23.58
CA THR A 152 -18.21 14.50 24.03
C THR A 152 -17.99 13.43 22.95
N PRO A 153 -18.06 12.13 23.29
CA PRO A 153 -17.88 11.07 22.31
C PRO A 153 -18.84 11.18 21.12
N THR A 154 -18.32 10.93 19.91
CA THR A 154 -19.10 10.92 18.68
C THR A 154 -18.88 9.61 17.92
N TRP A 155 -19.91 9.15 17.23
CA TRP A 155 -19.83 7.93 16.45
C TRP A 155 -19.87 8.19 14.96
N GLY A 156 -19.29 7.30 14.21
CA GLY A 156 -19.27 7.28 12.76
C GLY A 156 -19.33 5.88 12.19
N PHE A 157 -19.35 5.77 10.89
CA PHE A 157 -19.17 4.52 10.14
C PHE A 157 -18.64 4.83 8.75
N ARG A 158 -18.09 3.82 8.11
CA ARG A 158 -17.71 3.87 6.70
C ARG A 158 -17.99 2.54 6.02
N SER A 159 -18.48 2.61 4.78
CA SER A 159 -18.61 1.48 3.87
C SER A 159 -18.06 1.89 2.51
N ASP A 160 -17.02 1.19 2.07
CA ASP A 160 -16.43 1.30 0.72
C ASP A 160 -16.65 -0.03 0.01
N THR A 161 -17.40 -0.05 -1.07
CA THR A 161 -17.75 -1.30 -1.78
C THR A 161 -17.44 -1.18 -3.27
N ILE A 162 -16.65 -2.11 -3.79
CA ILE A 162 -16.43 -2.30 -5.24
C ILE A 162 -17.69 -2.95 -5.83
N LEU A 163 -18.32 -2.31 -6.85
CA LEU A 163 -19.62 -2.68 -7.43
C LEU A 163 -19.70 -2.42 -8.96
N PRO A 164 -19.30 -3.31 -9.86
CA PRO A 164 -18.27 -4.32 -9.79
C PRO A 164 -16.88 -3.77 -10.12
N GLY A 165 -15.85 -4.60 -10.03
CA GLY A 165 -14.51 -4.24 -10.49
C GLY A 165 -13.59 -5.46 -10.56
N VAL A 166 -12.57 -5.42 -11.43
CA VAL A 166 -11.56 -6.49 -11.52
C VAL A 166 -10.71 -6.56 -10.25
N ASP A 167 -10.49 -5.42 -9.60
CA ASP A 167 -9.62 -5.30 -8.43
C ASP A 167 -10.14 -6.11 -7.22
N TYR A 168 -11.46 -6.48 -7.19
CA TYR A 168 -12.00 -7.33 -6.14
C TYR A 168 -11.22 -8.64 -5.98
N ARG A 169 -10.64 -9.15 -7.08
CA ARG A 169 -9.88 -10.42 -7.08
C ARG A 169 -8.66 -10.40 -6.17
N PHE A 170 -8.11 -9.22 -5.93
CA PHE A 170 -6.94 -9.01 -5.07
C PHE A 170 -7.34 -8.58 -3.66
N THR A 171 -8.38 -7.77 -3.54
CA THR A 171 -8.77 -7.17 -2.26
C THR A 171 -9.69 -8.03 -1.42
N ILE A 172 -10.36 -9.03 -2.03
CA ILE A 172 -11.38 -9.84 -1.35
C ILE A 172 -10.81 -10.58 -0.14
N ALA A 173 -11.50 -10.46 0.99
CA ALA A 173 -11.09 -11.11 2.23
C ALA A 173 -11.64 -12.54 2.32
N ARG A 174 -10.83 -13.44 2.86
CA ARG A 174 -11.22 -14.83 3.12
C ARG A 174 -12.43 -14.89 4.03
N GLY A 175 -13.42 -15.69 3.65
CA GLY A 175 -14.70 -15.87 4.38
C GLY A 175 -15.69 -14.71 4.19
N LEU A 176 -15.42 -13.80 3.24
CA LEU A 176 -16.33 -12.74 2.85
C LEU A 176 -16.41 -12.67 1.32
N PHE A 177 -17.47 -13.22 0.74
CA PHE A 177 -17.71 -13.25 -0.71
C PHE A 177 -16.61 -13.89 -1.57
N ASP A 178 -15.59 -14.51 -1.00
CA ASP A 178 -14.45 -15.11 -1.71
C ASP A 178 -14.86 -16.30 -2.61
N HIS A 179 -16.05 -16.89 -2.40
CA HIS A 179 -16.66 -17.85 -3.32
C HIS A 179 -16.87 -17.27 -4.73
N GLN A 180 -16.97 -15.95 -4.88
CA GLN A 180 -17.09 -15.28 -6.18
C GLN A 180 -15.84 -15.40 -7.07
N LEU A 181 -14.66 -15.72 -6.52
CA LEU A 181 -13.42 -15.80 -7.30
C LEU A 181 -13.47 -16.84 -8.42
N VAL A 182 -14.32 -17.84 -8.25
CA VAL A 182 -14.51 -18.93 -9.20
C VAL A 182 -16.00 -19.08 -9.48
N ALA A 183 -16.38 -19.11 -10.77
CA ALA A 183 -17.72 -19.37 -11.21
C ALA A 183 -18.10 -20.86 -11.07
N ASP A 184 -19.39 -21.20 -11.18
CA ASP A 184 -19.91 -22.55 -11.04
C ASP A 184 -19.29 -23.56 -12.04
N ASN A 185 -18.83 -23.08 -13.19
CA ASN A 185 -18.12 -23.89 -14.20
C ASN A 185 -16.62 -24.04 -13.94
N GLY A 186 -16.10 -23.53 -12.81
CA GLY A 186 -14.69 -23.57 -12.43
C GLY A 186 -13.83 -22.48 -13.06
N ALA A 187 -14.38 -21.63 -13.93
CA ALA A 187 -13.64 -20.53 -14.55
C ALA A 187 -13.45 -19.37 -13.56
N PRO A 188 -12.34 -18.60 -13.66
CA PRO A 188 -12.16 -17.39 -12.85
C PRO A 188 -13.21 -16.33 -13.20
N ASN A 189 -13.90 -15.79 -12.19
CA ASN A 189 -14.72 -14.60 -12.38
C ASN A 189 -13.85 -13.37 -12.51
N LEU A 190 -14.03 -12.62 -13.60
CA LEU A 190 -13.29 -11.41 -13.85
C LEU A 190 -13.80 -10.23 -13.01
N TYR A 191 -15.10 -10.11 -12.87
CA TYR A 191 -15.77 -9.02 -12.18
C TYR A 191 -16.55 -9.55 -10.97
N GLY A 192 -16.46 -8.87 -9.85
CA GLY A 192 -17.18 -9.22 -8.63
C GLY A 192 -17.37 -8.03 -7.71
N ILE A 193 -17.92 -8.31 -6.54
CA ILE A 193 -18.26 -7.34 -5.50
C ILE A 193 -17.36 -7.58 -4.30
N ASP A 194 -16.77 -6.51 -3.74
CA ASP A 194 -16.04 -6.57 -2.49
C ASP A 194 -16.32 -5.34 -1.63
N PRO A 195 -16.95 -5.48 -0.46
CA PRO A 195 -16.98 -4.43 0.55
C PRO A 195 -15.60 -4.33 1.23
N VAL A 196 -14.68 -3.63 0.56
CA VAL A 196 -13.26 -3.52 0.95
C VAL A 196 -13.04 -2.83 2.30
N GLN A 197 -13.99 -1.99 2.72
CA GLN A 197 -14.07 -1.44 4.07
C GLN A 197 -15.52 -1.40 4.54
N PHE A 198 -15.76 -1.80 5.77
CA PHE A 198 -16.98 -1.51 6.51
C PHE A 198 -16.68 -1.61 8.00
N TYR A 199 -16.82 -0.51 8.70
CA TYR A 199 -16.56 -0.43 10.13
C TYR A 199 -17.44 0.61 10.80
N GLY A 200 -17.74 0.37 12.08
CA GLY A 200 -18.19 1.41 13.01
C GLY A 200 -16.99 2.13 13.63
N GLU A 201 -17.18 3.39 13.98
CA GLU A 201 -16.15 4.27 14.52
C GLU A 201 -16.69 5.02 15.74
N LEU A 202 -15.90 5.08 16.81
CA LEU A 202 -16.19 5.88 18.01
C LEU A 202 -15.00 6.79 18.31
N TYR A 203 -15.24 8.08 18.33
CA TYR A 203 -14.24 9.07 18.72
C TYR A 203 -14.47 9.51 20.16
N VAL A 204 -13.44 9.45 21.01
CA VAL A 204 -13.44 9.81 22.44
C VAL A 204 -12.45 10.95 22.62
N PRO A 205 -12.91 12.21 22.75
CA PRO A 205 -12.05 13.39 22.82
C PRO A 205 -11.26 13.49 24.13
N GLU A 206 -11.75 12.88 25.23
CA GLU A 206 -11.18 12.99 26.57
C GLU A 206 -9.88 12.18 26.76
N VAL A 207 -9.56 11.28 25.82
CA VAL A 207 -8.37 10.41 25.92
C VAL A 207 -7.23 10.99 25.07
N GLY A 208 -6.16 11.43 25.72
CA GLY A 208 -5.03 12.06 25.04
C GLY A 208 -5.43 13.34 24.30
N ARG A 209 -5.17 13.39 23.00
CA ARG A 209 -5.64 14.46 22.09
C ARG A 209 -6.69 13.91 21.11
N GLY A 210 -7.44 12.91 21.53
CA GLY A 210 -8.47 12.20 20.82
C GLY A 210 -8.07 10.74 20.55
N LEU A 211 -8.95 9.85 20.98
CA LEU A 211 -8.89 8.41 20.72
C LEU A 211 -10.00 8.05 19.73
N ASP A 212 -9.61 7.46 18.61
CA ASP A 212 -10.52 6.85 17.64
C ASP A 212 -10.49 5.34 17.77
N ILE A 213 -11.66 4.70 17.79
CA ILE A 213 -11.84 3.25 17.95
C ILE A 213 -12.67 2.76 16.77
N LYS A 214 -12.10 1.83 15.97
CA LYS A 214 -12.78 1.21 14.83
C LYS A 214 -13.03 -0.26 15.09
N LEU A 215 -14.20 -0.73 14.71
CA LEU A 215 -14.57 -2.16 14.74
C LEU A 215 -15.17 -2.55 13.40
N GLY A 216 -14.57 -3.53 12.73
CA GLY A 216 -14.99 -4.01 11.42
C GLY A 216 -13.82 -4.30 10.50
N ARG A 217 -14.04 -4.23 9.18
CA ARG A 217 -13.01 -4.38 8.15
C ARG A 217 -12.51 -3.01 7.70
N PHE A 218 -11.20 -2.81 7.73
CA PHE A 218 -10.54 -1.55 7.39
C PHE A 218 -9.26 -1.81 6.60
N PHE A 219 -8.77 -0.79 5.89
CA PHE A 219 -7.52 -0.89 5.14
C PHE A 219 -6.32 -1.12 6.05
N ALA A 220 -5.35 -1.86 5.55
CA ALA A 220 -4.09 -2.13 6.23
C ALA A 220 -3.33 -0.82 6.55
N LEU A 221 -2.44 -0.90 7.54
CA LEU A 221 -1.66 0.24 8.07
C LEU A 221 -0.30 0.40 7.37
N PHE A 222 -0.07 -0.27 6.26
CA PHE A 222 1.23 -0.48 5.64
C PHE A 222 1.35 0.22 4.29
N GLY A 223 2.61 0.58 3.95
CA GLY A 223 2.98 1.04 2.64
C GLY A 223 2.56 2.48 2.30
N ALA A 224 3.10 2.96 1.20
CA ALA A 224 2.83 4.29 0.64
C ALA A 224 1.64 4.29 -0.33
N GLU A 225 1.18 3.15 -0.81
CA GLU A 225 0.07 3.01 -1.75
C GLU A 225 -1.23 2.57 -1.07
N SER A 226 -2.35 2.73 -1.76
CA SER A 226 -3.69 2.44 -1.24
C SER A 226 -4.49 1.58 -2.23
N ILE A 227 -5.44 0.78 -1.73
CA ILE A 227 -6.48 0.14 -2.54
C ILE A 227 -7.27 1.21 -3.31
N ASP A 228 -7.64 2.30 -2.64
CA ASP A 228 -8.30 3.45 -3.25
C ASP A 228 -7.43 4.02 -4.38
N THR A 229 -7.83 3.79 -5.63
CA THR A 229 -7.07 4.23 -6.81
C THR A 229 -6.91 5.74 -6.88
N THR A 230 -7.79 6.51 -6.21
CA THR A 230 -7.72 7.97 -6.19
C THR A 230 -6.63 8.51 -5.26
N GLN A 231 -6.04 7.65 -4.42
CA GLN A 231 -4.99 8.02 -3.47
C GLN A 231 -3.57 7.80 -4.02
N ASN A 232 -3.43 7.14 -5.17
CA ASN A 232 -2.13 6.79 -5.72
C ASN A 232 -1.67 7.78 -6.79
N ALA A 233 -0.37 8.05 -6.81
CA ALA A 233 0.24 8.99 -7.74
C ALA A 233 0.31 8.45 -9.18
N VAL A 234 0.54 7.14 -9.34
CA VAL A 234 0.51 6.37 -10.59
C VAL A 234 -0.54 5.28 -10.49
N TYR A 235 -0.90 4.66 -11.62
CA TYR A 235 -1.96 3.68 -11.62
C TYR A 235 -1.50 2.29 -11.18
N SER A 236 -0.42 1.77 -11.75
CA SER A 236 0.10 0.45 -11.36
C SER A 236 0.57 0.45 -9.91
N ARG A 237 0.56 -0.73 -9.30
CA ARG A 237 0.95 -0.91 -7.90
C ARG A 237 2.38 -1.41 -7.80
N ALA A 238 3.08 -0.98 -6.74
CA ALA A 238 4.40 -1.48 -6.38
C ALA A 238 4.32 -2.92 -5.88
N TYR A 239 5.41 -3.69 -6.01
CA TYR A 239 5.50 -5.05 -5.45
C TYR A 239 5.27 -5.07 -3.94
N ASN A 240 5.79 -4.09 -3.18
CA ASN A 240 5.49 -3.96 -1.76
C ASN A 240 3.98 -3.94 -1.50
N PHE A 241 3.23 -3.12 -2.24
CA PHE A 241 1.78 -3.06 -2.10
C PHE A 241 1.10 -4.37 -2.54
N LEU A 242 1.54 -5.00 -3.64
CA LEU A 242 0.92 -6.22 -4.17
C LEU A 242 1.02 -7.41 -3.22
N TYR A 243 2.11 -7.48 -2.44
CA TYR A 243 2.42 -8.63 -1.59
C TYR A 243 2.33 -8.35 -0.09
N ASN A 244 1.93 -7.14 0.29
CA ASN A 244 1.51 -6.79 1.64
C ASN A 244 0.00 -7.00 1.81
N PRO A 245 -0.51 -7.07 3.05
CA PRO A 245 -1.94 -7.14 3.31
C PRO A 245 -2.68 -5.91 2.81
N TYR A 246 -3.90 -6.12 2.30
CA TYR A 246 -4.79 -5.03 1.85
C TYR A 246 -5.72 -4.56 2.96
N THR A 247 -6.26 -5.52 3.74
CA THR A 247 -7.27 -5.24 4.75
C THR A 247 -7.08 -6.08 6.01
N HIS A 248 -7.61 -5.59 7.10
CA HIS A 248 -7.73 -6.32 8.36
C HIS A 248 -9.15 -6.22 8.90
N THR A 249 -9.58 -7.26 9.62
CA THR A 249 -10.88 -7.27 10.31
C THR A 249 -10.65 -7.43 11.81
N GLY A 250 -11.21 -6.54 12.60
CA GLY A 250 -11.05 -6.57 14.05
C GLY A 250 -11.23 -5.22 14.70
N LEU A 251 -10.57 -5.02 15.84
CA LEU A 251 -10.53 -3.79 16.60
C LEU A 251 -9.25 -3.03 16.30
N LEU A 252 -9.36 -1.73 16.00
CA LEU A 252 -8.25 -0.82 15.81
C LEU A 252 -8.47 0.43 16.65
N THR A 253 -7.46 0.86 17.38
CA THR A 253 -7.43 2.14 18.09
C THR A 253 -6.41 3.07 17.46
N THR A 254 -6.74 4.35 17.33
CA THR A 254 -5.84 5.42 16.88
C THR A 254 -5.80 6.50 17.95
N LEU A 255 -4.66 6.69 18.59
CA LEU A 255 -4.44 7.69 19.64
C LEU A 255 -3.50 8.78 19.16
N LYS A 256 -3.98 10.01 19.16
CA LYS A 256 -3.12 11.18 18.98
C LYS A 256 -2.43 11.53 20.29
N LEU A 257 -1.12 11.20 20.39
CA LEU A 257 -0.33 11.45 21.60
C LEU A 257 0.06 12.92 21.71
N THR A 258 0.58 13.50 20.63
CA THR A 258 1.00 14.89 20.52
C THR A 258 0.58 15.47 19.17
N GLU A 259 0.96 16.70 18.87
CA GLU A 259 0.72 17.25 17.51
C GLU A 259 1.50 16.51 16.42
N ALA A 260 2.67 15.97 16.78
CA ALA A 260 3.54 15.28 15.87
C ALA A 260 3.38 13.75 15.88
N TRP A 261 2.89 13.16 16.99
CA TRP A 261 2.87 11.73 17.16
C TRP A 261 1.46 11.15 17.22
N THR A 262 1.23 10.13 16.39
CA THR A 262 0.02 9.31 16.40
C THR A 262 0.43 7.84 16.46
N VAL A 263 -0.24 7.05 17.31
CA VAL A 263 -0.03 5.60 17.42
C VAL A 263 -1.33 4.86 17.17
N GLN A 264 -1.18 3.68 16.54
CA GLN A 264 -2.30 2.78 16.30
C GLN A 264 -1.99 1.40 16.87
N ASN A 265 -2.99 0.76 17.44
CA ASN A 265 -2.89 -0.60 17.98
C ASN A 265 -4.17 -1.34 17.64
N GLY A 266 -4.04 -2.58 17.19
CA GLY A 266 -5.19 -3.40 16.85
C GLY A 266 -4.99 -4.88 17.10
N ILE A 267 -6.10 -5.57 17.30
CA ILE A 267 -6.19 -7.03 17.30
C ILE A 267 -7.16 -7.42 16.20
N VAL A 268 -6.67 -8.22 15.27
CA VAL A 268 -7.37 -8.59 14.04
C VAL A 268 -7.35 -10.10 13.81
N THR A 269 -8.18 -10.57 12.88
CA THR A 269 -8.28 -11.98 12.50
C THR A 269 -7.15 -12.48 11.61
N GLY A 270 -6.25 -11.56 11.18
CA GLY A 270 -5.13 -11.84 10.27
C GLY A 270 -5.12 -10.88 9.07
N SER A 271 -4.35 -11.26 8.06
CA SER A 271 -4.18 -10.49 6.82
C SER A 271 -5.19 -10.94 5.77
N ASP A 272 -6.04 -10.02 5.29
CA ASP A 272 -7.09 -10.26 4.31
C ASP A 272 -8.05 -11.41 4.71
N VAL A 273 -8.41 -11.45 5.99
CA VAL A 273 -9.33 -12.44 6.58
C VAL A 273 -10.49 -11.71 7.23
N PHE A 274 -11.71 -12.06 6.84
CA PHE A 274 -12.92 -11.65 7.54
C PHE A 274 -13.31 -12.70 8.59
N ILE A 275 -13.54 -13.95 8.16
CA ILE A 275 -13.83 -15.09 8.99
C ILE A 275 -13.10 -16.33 8.42
N ASP A 276 -12.35 -17.03 9.26
CA ASP A 276 -11.76 -18.33 8.93
C ASP A 276 -11.51 -19.11 10.23
N PRO A 277 -11.90 -20.39 10.32
CA PRO A 277 -11.64 -21.21 11.50
C PRO A 277 -10.15 -21.42 11.81
N ALA A 278 -9.28 -21.19 10.81
CA ALA A 278 -7.83 -21.24 10.99
C ALA A 278 -7.21 -19.89 11.38
N ALA A 279 -7.99 -18.81 11.36
CA ALA A 279 -7.52 -17.49 11.73
C ALA A 279 -7.03 -17.47 13.19
N ASN A 280 -5.96 -16.73 13.42
CA ASN A 280 -5.44 -16.53 14.77
C ASN A 280 -5.47 -15.03 15.07
N PRO A 281 -5.74 -14.63 16.31
CA PRO A 281 -5.56 -13.24 16.72
C PRO A 281 -4.18 -12.76 16.36
N THR A 282 -4.13 -11.64 15.65
CA THR A 282 -2.91 -11.04 15.14
C THR A 282 -2.86 -9.60 15.63
N TYR A 283 -1.74 -9.20 16.19
CA TYR A 283 -1.49 -7.82 16.56
C TYR A 283 -1.05 -7.03 15.32
N ILE A 284 -1.63 -5.85 15.14
CA ILE A 284 -1.17 -4.84 14.20
C ILE A 284 -0.88 -3.55 14.97
N GLY A 285 0.17 -2.87 14.58
CA GLY A 285 0.54 -1.61 15.22
C GLY A 285 1.23 -0.65 14.28
N SER A 286 1.09 0.64 14.54
CA SER A 286 1.87 1.66 13.85
C SER A 286 2.19 2.85 14.75
N ALA A 287 3.29 3.53 14.43
CA ALA A 287 3.66 4.82 15.00
C ALA A 287 3.98 5.78 13.86
N LYS A 288 3.29 6.90 13.83
CA LYS A 288 3.52 7.97 12.86
C LYS A 288 4.08 9.20 13.55
N TRP A 289 5.22 9.67 13.06
CA TRP A 289 5.76 10.98 13.36
C TRP A 289 5.55 11.92 12.16
N ALA A 290 4.87 13.02 12.37
CA ALA A 290 4.63 14.05 11.36
C ALA A 290 4.56 15.41 12.08
N PRO A 291 5.69 16.15 12.16
CA PRO A 291 5.72 17.43 12.86
C PRO A 291 4.88 18.49 12.17
N PRO A 292 4.42 19.52 12.90
CA PRO A 292 3.57 20.60 12.34
C PRO A 292 4.19 21.32 11.14
N THR A 293 5.52 21.30 10.98
CA THR A 293 6.20 21.84 9.79
C THR A 293 5.71 21.17 8.49
N GLY A 294 5.18 19.94 8.57
CA GLY A 294 4.65 19.19 7.46
C GLY A 294 5.66 18.86 6.36
N ARG A 295 6.97 19.01 6.65
CA ARG A 295 8.06 18.76 5.70
C ARG A 295 8.44 17.28 5.65
N ASP A 296 8.44 16.65 6.81
CA ASP A 296 8.84 15.25 6.97
C ASP A 296 7.70 14.45 7.60
N SER A 297 7.61 13.18 7.26
CA SER A 297 6.82 12.21 8.02
C SER A 297 7.47 10.84 7.98
N VAL A 298 7.38 10.13 9.09
CA VAL A 298 7.82 8.74 9.24
C VAL A 298 6.64 7.92 9.77
N LEU A 299 6.34 6.81 9.11
CA LEU A 299 5.42 5.80 9.59
C LEU A 299 6.18 4.49 9.75
N VAL A 300 6.09 3.88 10.91
CA VAL A 300 6.57 2.51 11.15
C VAL A 300 5.37 1.66 11.49
N SER A 301 5.24 0.49 10.85
CA SER A 301 4.12 -0.39 11.05
C SER A 301 4.57 -1.84 11.21
N VAL A 302 3.80 -2.64 11.96
CA VAL A 302 4.13 -4.04 12.23
C VAL A 302 2.88 -4.91 12.20
N ILE A 303 3.07 -6.16 11.73
CA ILE A 303 2.17 -7.29 11.97
C ILE A 303 2.92 -8.31 12.79
N VAL A 304 2.36 -8.70 13.93
CA VAL A 304 2.92 -9.74 14.81
C VAL A 304 1.79 -10.70 15.17
N GLY A 305 1.94 -11.94 14.73
CA GLY A 305 0.94 -12.98 14.95
C GLY A 305 1.57 -14.35 15.10
N LYS A 306 0.99 -15.36 14.46
CA LYS A 306 1.53 -16.71 14.51
C LYS A 306 2.73 -16.89 13.57
N GLY A 307 2.85 -16.10 12.52
CA GLY A 307 3.96 -16.11 11.56
C GLY A 307 4.30 -17.48 10.97
N ARG A 308 3.36 -18.44 11.02
CA ARG A 308 3.56 -19.81 10.60
C ARG A 308 2.56 -20.24 9.54
N TYR A 309 3.04 -20.80 8.45
CA TYR A 309 2.21 -21.41 7.43
C TYR A 309 1.51 -22.67 7.95
N ASP A 310 0.20 -22.76 7.76
CA ASP A 310 -0.58 -23.95 8.07
C ASP A 310 -0.93 -24.70 6.78
N VAL A 311 -0.17 -25.76 6.51
CA VAL A 311 -0.33 -26.58 5.31
C VAL A 311 -1.72 -27.21 5.23
N ALA A 312 -2.26 -27.69 6.36
CA ALA A 312 -3.54 -28.38 6.39
C ALA A 312 -4.72 -27.48 6.01
N ARG A 313 -4.56 -26.17 6.23
CA ARG A 313 -5.59 -25.17 5.98
C ARG A 313 -5.21 -24.18 4.88
N SER A 314 -4.02 -24.33 4.29
CA SER A 314 -3.47 -23.42 3.28
C SER A 314 -3.53 -21.93 3.72
N PHE A 315 -3.31 -21.69 5.02
CA PHE A 315 -3.40 -20.36 5.59
C PHE A 315 -2.02 -19.72 5.69
N SER A 316 -1.85 -18.57 5.05
CA SER A 316 -0.62 -17.78 5.08
C SER A 316 -0.87 -16.47 5.81
N ASN A 317 -0.13 -16.24 6.90
CA ASN A 317 -0.20 -15.02 7.70
C ASN A 317 1.21 -14.63 8.14
N PRO A 318 1.99 -13.99 7.27
CA PRO A 318 3.38 -13.63 7.58
C PRO A 318 3.46 -12.54 8.64
N GLU A 319 4.56 -12.54 9.37
CA GLU A 319 5.03 -11.38 10.13
C GLU A 319 5.51 -10.32 9.15
N LEU A 320 5.28 -9.04 9.47
CA LEU A 320 5.65 -7.94 8.58
C LEU A 320 6.14 -6.72 9.38
N PHE A 321 7.16 -6.07 8.84
CA PHE A 321 7.69 -4.78 9.28
C PHE A 321 7.69 -3.84 8.08
N ASP A 322 7.23 -2.61 8.29
CA ASP A 322 7.11 -1.61 7.24
C ASP A 322 7.59 -0.24 7.74
N LEU A 323 8.25 0.49 6.86
CA LEU A 323 8.73 1.86 7.09
C LEU A 323 8.39 2.72 5.87
N VAL A 324 7.60 3.78 6.07
CA VAL A 324 7.38 4.81 5.07
C VAL A 324 7.97 6.13 5.54
N TYR A 325 8.89 6.69 4.77
CA TYR A 325 9.43 8.03 4.98
C TYR A 325 9.02 8.93 3.82
N THR A 326 8.48 10.11 4.12
CA THR A 326 8.13 11.13 3.13
C THR A 326 8.82 12.44 3.48
N HIS A 327 9.48 13.04 2.49
CA HIS A 327 10.15 14.33 2.56
C HIS A 327 9.69 15.28 1.46
N LYS A 328 9.27 16.47 1.83
CA LYS A 328 9.03 17.56 0.88
C LYS A 328 10.35 18.28 0.61
N CYS A 329 11.00 17.94 -0.50
CA CYS A 329 12.25 18.59 -0.93
C CYS A 329 12.00 20.07 -1.26
N SER A 330 10.81 20.38 -1.80
CA SER A 330 10.32 21.74 -2.04
C SER A 330 8.80 21.77 -2.05
N ASP A 331 8.17 22.92 -2.27
CA ASP A 331 6.71 23.05 -2.41
C ASP A 331 6.15 22.21 -3.58
N ARG A 332 7.00 21.83 -4.53
CA ARG A 332 6.60 21.07 -5.73
C ARG A 332 7.19 19.69 -5.83
N LEU A 333 8.23 19.38 -5.08
CA LEU A 333 8.93 18.11 -5.16
C LEU A 333 8.81 17.35 -3.85
N THR A 334 8.24 16.14 -3.92
CA THR A 334 8.12 15.22 -2.80
C THR A 334 8.86 13.93 -3.12
N TYR A 335 9.64 13.46 -2.16
CA TYR A 335 10.30 12.17 -2.17
C TYR A 335 9.68 11.26 -1.11
N THR A 336 9.37 10.01 -1.46
CA THR A 336 8.87 9.00 -0.52
C THR A 336 9.65 7.71 -0.69
N VAL A 337 10.00 7.08 0.42
CA VAL A 337 10.55 5.72 0.48
C VAL A 337 9.59 4.86 1.27
N ASP A 338 9.34 3.66 0.76
CA ASP A 338 8.55 2.60 1.38
C ASP A 338 9.42 1.34 1.41
N ALA A 339 9.70 0.82 2.60
CA ALA A 339 10.55 -0.34 2.80
C ALA A 339 9.85 -1.38 3.66
N THR A 340 9.73 -2.61 3.15
CA THR A 340 9.08 -3.71 3.85
C THR A 340 10.02 -4.90 4.02
N TYR A 341 9.83 -5.62 5.11
CA TYR A 341 10.40 -6.94 5.34
C TYR A 341 9.32 -7.86 5.91
N SER A 342 9.14 -9.02 5.30
CA SER A 342 8.16 -9.99 5.73
C SER A 342 8.76 -11.39 5.75
N PHE A 343 8.33 -12.21 6.72
CA PHE A 343 8.80 -13.58 6.84
C PHE A 343 7.72 -14.52 7.38
N GLN A 344 7.91 -15.82 7.13
CA GLN A 344 7.03 -16.86 7.60
C GLN A 344 7.81 -18.14 7.90
N THR A 345 7.40 -18.88 8.91
CA THR A 345 7.97 -20.15 9.31
C THR A 345 7.04 -21.32 8.96
N GLY A 346 7.58 -22.54 8.98
CA GLY A 346 6.80 -23.77 8.75
C GLY A 346 6.36 -23.97 7.30
N PHE A 347 7.00 -23.29 6.36
CA PHE A 347 6.71 -23.47 4.94
C PHE A 347 7.16 -24.85 4.46
N PRO A 348 6.36 -25.61 3.68
CA PRO A 348 6.68 -26.97 3.27
C PRO A 348 8.02 -27.03 2.54
N ASN A 349 8.84 -28.00 2.92
CA ASN A 349 10.16 -28.31 2.32
C ASN A 349 11.23 -27.22 2.44
N VAL A 350 10.89 -26.00 2.93
CA VAL A 350 11.80 -24.85 3.05
C VAL A 350 12.00 -24.44 4.50
N GLY A 351 10.94 -24.50 5.32
CA GLY A 351 10.94 -24.14 6.73
C GLY A 351 10.76 -22.63 6.97
N PHE A 352 11.71 -21.80 6.51
CA PHE A 352 11.67 -20.34 6.63
C PHE A 352 11.66 -19.69 5.26
N VAL A 353 10.75 -18.75 5.04
CA VAL A 353 10.64 -17.96 3.82
C VAL A 353 10.55 -16.47 4.19
N ASN A 354 11.12 -15.63 3.35
CA ASN A 354 11.10 -14.20 3.53
C ASN A 354 11.09 -13.45 2.19
N ASN A 355 10.65 -12.21 2.26
CA ASN A 355 10.78 -11.24 1.19
C ASN A 355 11.08 -9.87 1.78
N TRP A 356 11.68 -9.01 0.99
CA TRP A 356 11.88 -7.62 1.31
C TRP A 356 11.70 -6.75 0.07
N GLY A 357 11.32 -5.51 0.28
CA GLY A 357 11.20 -4.57 -0.82
C GLY A 357 11.50 -3.14 -0.39
N VAL A 358 12.03 -2.37 -1.33
CA VAL A 358 12.24 -0.93 -1.18
C VAL A 358 11.70 -0.23 -2.42
N VAL A 359 10.78 0.68 -2.22
CA VAL A 359 10.15 1.48 -3.27
C VAL A 359 10.43 2.94 -3.04
N GLN A 360 10.86 3.63 -4.07
CA GLN A 360 11.15 5.06 -4.02
C GLN A 360 10.25 5.80 -5.00
N TYR A 361 9.64 6.87 -4.54
CA TYR A 361 8.77 7.74 -5.33
C TYR A 361 9.35 9.14 -5.38
N LEU A 362 9.44 9.69 -6.57
CA LEU A 362 9.74 11.10 -6.79
C LEU A 362 8.57 11.74 -7.53
N THR A 363 7.82 12.59 -6.83
CA THR A 363 6.64 13.26 -7.39
C THR A 363 6.88 14.74 -7.53
N TYR A 364 6.73 15.26 -8.76
CA TYR A 364 6.83 16.67 -9.06
C TYR A 364 5.48 17.26 -9.47
N GLN A 365 5.08 18.32 -8.79
CA GLN A 365 3.85 19.06 -9.06
C GLN A 365 4.12 20.25 -9.99
N PHE A 366 3.69 20.14 -11.26
CA PHE A 366 3.76 21.24 -12.21
C PHE A 366 2.69 22.31 -11.92
N SER A 367 1.49 21.86 -11.56
CA SER A 367 0.35 22.71 -11.18
C SER A 367 -0.59 21.94 -10.25
N SER A 368 -1.67 22.59 -9.78
CA SER A 368 -2.73 21.90 -9.01
C SER A 368 -3.43 20.79 -9.79
N LYS A 369 -3.26 20.75 -11.12
CA LYS A 369 -3.91 19.80 -12.02
C LYS A 369 -2.96 18.80 -12.68
N LEU A 370 -1.64 19.01 -12.61
CA LEU A 370 -0.66 18.22 -13.34
C LEU A 370 0.51 17.82 -12.45
N PHE A 371 0.72 16.51 -12.35
CA PHE A 371 1.77 15.87 -11.55
C PHE A 371 2.53 14.86 -12.41
N ALA A 372 3.83 14.72 -12.21
CA ALA A 372 4.60 13.60 -12.73
C ALA A 372 5.20 12.83 -11.57
N THR A 373 5.23 11.51 -11.69
CA THR A 373 5.82 10.62 -10.67
C THR A 373 6.70 9.58 -11.34
N SER A 374 7.92 9.43 -10.83
CA SER A 374 8.78 8.27 -11.08
C SER A 374 8.81 7.39 -9.85
N ARG A 375 8.72 6.05 -10.04
CA ARG A 375 8.79 5.04 -9.00
C ARG A 375 9.84 4.02 -9.38
N LEU A 376 10.83 3.83 -8.51
CA LEU A 376 11.86 2.81 -8.62
C LEU A 376 11.65 1.78 -7.51
N GLU A 377 11.64 0.51 -7.88
CA GLU A 377 11.29 -0.61 -7.00
C GLU A 377 12.39 -1.66 -7.01
N PHE A 378 12.68 -2.20 -5.83
CA PHE A 378 13.46 -3.40 -5.61
C PHE A 378 12.62 -4.29 -4.70
N PHE A 379 12.30 -5.51 -5.15
CA PHE A 379 11.54 -6.49 -4.37
C PHE A 379 12.17 -7.86 -4.55
N ASP A 380 12.67 -8.44 -3.47
CA ASP A 380 13.29 -9.77 -3.49
C ASP A 380 12.38 -10.80 -2.84
N ASP A 381 11.87 -11.71 -3.65
CA ASP A 381 11.15 -12.90 -3.20
C ASP A 381 12.15 -14.08 -3.11
N VAL A 382 12.88 -14.11 -2.00
CA VAL A 382 14.09 -14.95 -1.83
C VAL A 382 13.84 -16.42 -2.16
N GLN A 383 12.66 -16.95 -1.81
CA GLN A 383 12.28 -18.33 -2.09
C GLN A 383 11.16 -18.48 -3.12
N GLY A 384 10.65 -17.39 -3.68
CA GLY A 384 9.53 -17.40 -4.63
C GLY A 384 8.18 -17.70 -3.98
N GLN A 385 8.04 -17.45 -2.68
CA GLN A 385 6.83 -17.79 -1.94
C GLN A 385 5.67 -16.83 -2.24
N ARG A 386 5.97 -15.58 -2.50
CA ARG A 386 4.94 -14.53 -2.74
C ARG A 386 4.52 -14.48 -4.20
N THR A 387 5.48 -14.44 -5.10
CA THR A 387 5.27 -14.27 -6.55
C THR A 387 5.15 -15.58 -7.31
N GLY A 388 5.59 -16.70 -6.71
CA GLY A 388 5.77 -17.97 -7.39
C GLY A 388 7.13 -18.12 -8.08
N PHE A 389 7.95 -17.07 -8.12
CA PHE A 389 9.25 -17.02 -8.80
C PHE A 389 10.27 -16.31 -7.92
N LYS A 390 11.36 -17.01 -7.59
CA LYS A 390 12.44 -16.43 -6.80
C LYS A 390 13.22 -15.37 -7.56
N GLY A 391 13.86 -14.48 -6.82
CA GLY A 391 14.81 -13.49 -7.33
C GLY A 391 14.40 -12.06 -7.08
N LEU A 392 15.34 -11.16 -7.35
CA LEU A 392 15.16 -9.73 -7.21
C LEU A 392 14.39 -9.18 -8.41
N TYR A 393 13.21 -8.66 -8.15
CA TYR A 393 12.46 -7.84 -9.10
C TYR A 393 12.94 -6.39 -9.01
N THR A 394 13.26 -5.81 -10.16
CA THR A 394 13.54 -4.37 -10.29
C THR A 394 12.54 -3.78 -11.26
N ALA A 395 11.87 -2.71 -10.85
CA ALA A 395 10.90 -2.04 -11.72
C ALA A 395 11.10 -0.52 -11.72
N LEU A 396 10.94 0.06 -12.90
CA LEU A 396 10.89 1.51 -13.10
C LEU A 396 9.56 1.89 -13.71
N THR A 397 8.81 2.74 -13.01
CA THR A 397 7.55 3.30 -13.48
C THR A 397 7.69 4.81 -13.61
N THR A 398 7.18 5.37 -14.71
CA THR A 398 7.04 6.83 -14.86
C THR A 398 5.65 7.13 -15.40
N GLY A 399 4.94 8.01 -14.72
CA GLY A 399 3.57 8.36 -15.07
C GLY A 399 3.26 9.83 -14.83
N VAL A 400 2.19 10.27 -15.47
CA VAL A 400 1.62 11.61 -15.32
C VAL A 400 0.20 11.48 -14.82
N THR A 401 -0.16 12.28 -13.82
CA THR A 401 -1.56 12.43 -13.36
C THR A 401 -2.05 13.80 -13.77
N TYR A 402 -3.01 13.85 -14.70
CA TYR A 402 -3.67 15.06 -15.16
C TYR A 402 -5.12 15.09 -14.69
N LYS A 403 -5.48 16.12 -13.93
CA LYS A 403 -6.80 16.34 -13.31
C LYS A 403 -7.42 17.62 -13.89
N PRO A 404 -7.91 17.63 -15.16
CA PRO A 404 -8.50 18.82 -15.76
C PRO A 404 -9.70 19.31 -14.97
N PHE A 405 -10.48 18.39 -14.40
CA PHE A 405 -11.66 18.67 -13.58
C PHE A 405 -11.59 17.85 -12.28
N PRO A 406 -12.28 18.27 -11.19
CA PRO A 406 -12.32 17.54 -9.93
C PRO A 406 -12.89 16.12 -10.06
N TYR A 407 -13.73 15.88 -11.06
CA TYR A 407 -14.43 14.62 -11.31
C TYR A 407 -13.78 13.75 -12.40
N PHE A 408 -12.75 14.21 -13.11
CA PHE A 408 -12.15 13.50 -14.24
C PHE A 408 -10.62 13.55 -14.20
N TRP A 409 -9.98 12.38 -14.23
CA TRP A 409 -8.52 12.26 -14.24
C TRP A 409 -8.05 11.35 -15.38
N LEU A 410 -6.88 11.68 -15.94
CA LEU A 410 -6.14 10.88 -16.90
C LEU A 410 -4.77 10.55 -16.33
N ARG A 411 -4.36 9.27 -16.40
CA ARG A 411 -3.07 8.80 -15.89
C ARG A 411 -2.38 7.88 -16.91
N PRO A 412 -1.67 8.44 -17.91
CA PRO A 412 -0.73 7.68 -18.72
C PRO A 412 0.49 7.27 -17.90
N GLU A 413 0.98 6.05 -18.13
CA GLU A 413 2.08 5.44 -17.39
C GLU A 413 2.87 4.50 -18.29
N LEU A 414 4.21 4.48 -18.12
CA LEU A 414 5.12 3.49 -18.67
C LEU A 414 5.79 2.76 -17.52
N ARG A 415 5.91 1.43 -17.63
CA ARG A 415 6.56 0.60 -16.64
C ARG A 415 7.41 -0.47 -17.29
N TYR A 416 8.59 -0.72 -16.72
CA TYR A 416 9.49 -1.79 -17.10
C TYR A 416 9.90 -2.58 -15.87
N ASP A 417 9.71 -3.88 -15.91
CA ASP A 417 10.00 -4.82 -14.83
C ASP A 417 11.04 -5.84 -15.29
N THR A 418 11.91 -6.27 -14.38
CA THR A 418 12.85 -7.36 -14.60
C THR A 418 12.93 -8.27 -13.37
N ASN A 419 13.31 -9.56 -13.60
CA ASN A 419 13.66 -10.47 -12.52
C ASN A 419 15.07 -11.04 -12.76
N SER A 420 15.90 -11.07 -11.71
CA SER A 420 17.32 -11.40 -11.81
C SER A 420 17.62 -12.89 -11.98
N GLU A 421 16.70 -13.77 -11.55
CA GLU A 421 16.95 -15.22 -11.48
C GLU A 421 15.93 -16.06 -12.24
N SER A 422 14.70 -15.61 -12.29
CA SER A 422 13.57 -16.35 -12.85
C SER A 422 13.02 -15.69 -14.12
N ARG A 423 12.04 -16.36 -14.75
CA ARG A 423 11.34 -15.86 -15.94
C ARG A 423 9.84 -15.79 -15.68
N PRO A 424 9.38 -14.85 -14.83
CA PRO A 424 7.99 -14.79 -14.36
C PRO A 424 7.00 -14.31 -15.41
N PHE A 425 7.44 -13.55 -16.41
CA PHE A 425 6.58 -12.88 -17.38
C PHE A 425 6.43 -13.73 -18.65
N GLU A 426 5.46 -14.64 -18.66
CA GLU A 426 5.25 -15.61 -19.76
C GLU A 426 6.54 -16.27 -20.24
N GLY A 427 7.43 -16.68 -19.31
CA GLY A 427 8.72 -17.31 -19.61
C GLY A 427 9.84 -16.33 -19.99
N LYS A 428 9.62 -15.01 -19.87
CA LYS A 428 10.62 -13.95 -20.05
C LYS A 428 11.11 -13.40 -18.72
N PRO A 429 12.34 -12.87 -18.67
CA PRO A 429 12.85 -12.21 -17.47
C PRO A 429 12.33 -10.78 -17.29
N ASP A 430 11.70 -10.20 -18.30
CA ASP A 430 11.29 -8.79 -18.34
C ASP A 430 9.87 -8.62 -18.88
N LEU A 431 9.26 -7.49 -18.51
CA LEU A 431 7.95 -7.04 -18.91
C LEU A 431 7.99 -5.53 -19.17
N PHE A 432 7.46 -5.09 -20.31
CA PHE A 432 7.19 -3.68 -20.56
C PHE A 432 5.69 -3.44 -20.72
N THR A 433 5.18 -2.42 -20.03
CA THR A 433 3.79 -2.00 -20.12
C THR A 433 3.64 -0.50 -20.38
N ALA A 434 2.62 -0.16 -21.15
CA ALA A 434 2.16 1.21 -21.40
C ALA A 434 0.67 1.29 -21.05
N THR A 435 0.34 2.02 -19.99
CA THR A 435 -1.00 2.05 -19.41
C THR A 435 -1.63 3.41 -19.56
N LEU A 436 -2.92 3.45 -19.90
CA LEU A 436 -3.77 4.62 -19.76
C LEU A 436 -4.89 4.29 -18.78
N ASN A 437 -4.91 4.97 -17.65
CA ASN A 437 -5.99 4.88 -16.69
C ASN A 437 -6.85 6.15 -16.71
N VAL A 438 -8.16 5.97 -16.64
CA VAL A 438 -9.18 7.02 -16.57
C VAL A 438 -9.96 6.85 -15.28
N VAL A 439 -10.13 7.93 -14.53
CA VAL A 439 -10.93 7.95 -13.30
C VAL A 439 -12.04 8.98 -13.42
N LEU A 440 -13.26 8.54 -13.17
CA LEU A 440 -14.44 9.39 -12.97
C LEU A 440 -14.81 9.37 -11.49
N ARG A 441 -14.89 10.54 -10.86
CA ARG A 441 -15.26 10.71 -9.44
C ARG A 441 -16.61 11.37 -9.32
N TRP A 442 -17.39 10.96 -8.36
CA TRP A 442 -18.72 11.55 -8.06
C TRP A 442 -19.00 11.64 -6.55
#